data_4c2f7c48d4849f9415554cdce9eaf8b0
#
_entry.id   4c2f7c48d4849f9415554cdce9eaf8b0
#
_cell.length_a   1.000
_cell.length_b   1.000
_cell.length_c   1.000
_cell.angle_alpha   90.00
_cell.angle_beta   90.00
_cell.angle_gamma   90.00
#
_symmetry.space_group_name_H-M   'P 1'
#
loop_
_entity.id
_entity.type
_entity.pdbx_description
1 polymer ?
#
loop_
_entity_poly.entity_id
_entity_poly.type
_entity_poly.pdbx_seq_one_letter_code
_entity_poly.pdbx_strand_id
1 'polypeptide(L)' 'MNLNVTQDNLFLFLPSKISWMAEMLSEDKKISIIDAIKEIYASDIYRRLENEETKLWHLGPVALYEELTE' A
#
# COMPACT_ATOMS: atom_id res chain seq x y z
N MET A 1 1.52 -21.92 8.24
CA MET A 1 1.32 -21.94 6.80
C MET A 1 2.29 -21.01 6.11
N ASN A 2 3.08 -21.54 5.21
CA ASN A 2 4.02 -20.72 4.47
C ASN A 2 3.36 -20.15 3.24
N LEU A 3 3.16 -18.85 3.25
CA LEU A 3 2.66 -18.16 2.06
C LEU A 3 3.85 -17.61 1.32
N ASN A 4 4.15 -18.24 0.19
CA ASN A 4 5.18 -17.71 -0.69
C ASN A 4 4.55 -16.63 -1.56
N VAL A 5 4.94 -15.38 -1.32
CA VAL A 5 4.47 -14.28 -2.15
C VAL A 5 5.31 -14.25 -3.42
N THR A 6 4.63 -14.36 -4.55
CA THR A 6 5.26 -14.27 -5.88
C THR A 6 4.58 -13.15 -6.66
N GLN A 7 5.14 -12.79 -7.80
CA GLN A 7 4.52 -11.78 -8.66
C GLN A 7 3.10 -12.19 -9.05
N ASP A 8 2.86 -13.49 -9.21
CA ASP A 8 1.54 -14.00 -9.64
C ASP A 8 0.45 -13.86 -8.59
N ASN A 9 0.81 -13.95 -7.29
CA ASN A 9 -0.19 -13.90 -6.22
C ASN A 9 -0.11 -12.62 -5.39
N LEU A 10 0.78 -11.71 -5.73
CA LEU A 10 0.97 -10.46 -4.99
C LEU A 10 -0.33 -9.66 -4.89
N PHE A 11 -1.14 -9.66 -5.93
CA PHE A 11 -2.39 -8.92 -5.96
C PHE A 11 -3.36 -9.32 -4.84
N LEU A 12 -3.19 -10.50 -4.29
CA LEU A 12 -4.03 -10.96 -3.18
C LEU A 12 -3.72 -10.23 -1.87
N PHE A 13 -2.53 -9.65 -1.77
CA PHE A 13 -2.07 -9.00 -0.55
C PHE A 13 -2.18 -7.49 -0.58
N LEU A 14 -2.34 -6.90 -1.76
CA LEU A 14 -2.33 -5.45 -1.90
C LEU A 14 -3.58 -4.75 -1.36
N PRO A 15 -4.80 -5.29 -1.51
CA PRO A 15 -5.99 -4.56 -1.09
C PRO A 15 -6.01 -4.17 0.38
N SER A 16 -5.59 -5.05 1.28
CA SER A 16 -5.57 -4.72 2.70
C SER A 16 -4.52 -3.67 3.03
N LYS A 17 -3.38 -3.71 2.37
CA LYS A 17 -2.34 -2.71 2.56
C LYS A 17 -2.77 -1.34 2.08
N ILE A 18 -3.43 -1.29 0.92
CA ILE A 18 -3.99 -0.05 0.38
C ILE A 18 -5.05 0.51 1.32
N SER A 19 -5.93 -0.35 1.83
CA SER A 19 -6.99 0.06 2.74
C SER A 19 -6.43 0.69 4.02
N TRP A 20 -5.40 0.08 4.61
CA TRP A 20 -4.79 0.60 5.83
C TRP A 20 -4.09 1.94 5.59
N MET A 21 -3.36 2.05 4.48
CA MET A 21 -2.73 3.32 4.13
C MET A 21 -3.77 4.41 3.88
N ALA A 22 -4.87 4.05 3.22
CA ALA A 22 -5.93 5.01 2.93
C ALA A 22 -6.59 5.53 4.19
N GLU A 23 -6.80 4.68 5.19
CA GLU A 23 -7.35 5.12 6.46
C GLU A 23 -6.44 6.14 7.15
N MET A 24 -5.15 5.85 7.19
CA MET A 24 -4.19 6.76 7.81
C MET A 24 -4.11 8.09 7.05
N LEU A 25 -4.08 8.03 5.73
CA LEU A 25 -3.98 9.21 4.89
C LEU A 25 -5.24 10.07 5.00
N SER A 26 -6.40 9.42 5.03
CA SER A 26 -7.68 10.11 5.19
C SER A 26 -7.72 10.91 6.50
N GLU A 27 -7.28 10.30 7.59
CA GLU A 27 -7.24 10.97 8.88
C GLU A 27 -6.24 12.11 8.91
N ASP A 28 -5.05 11.90 8.38
CA ASP A 28 -3.99 12.92 8.41
C ASP A 28 -4.33 14.13 7.56
N LYS A 29 -4.89 13.91 6.38
CA LYS A 29 -5.17 15.01 5.45
C LYS A 29 -6.59 15.53 5.53
N LYS A 30 -7.45 14.89 6.33
CA LYS A 30 -8.87 15.25 6.44
C LYS A 30 -9.59 15.17 5.10
N ILE A 31 -9.29 14.12 4.34
CA ILE A 31 -9.92 13.85 3.05
C ILE A 31 -10.73 12.56 3.15
N SER A 32 -11.58 12.31 2.15
CA SER A 32 -12.37 11.08 2.14
C SER A 32 -11.47 9.86 1.89
N ILE A 33 -11.95 8.69 2.28
CA ILE A 33 -11.25 7.43 2.01
C ILE A 33 -11.05 7.24 0.51
N ILE A 34 -12.03 7.61 -0.29
CA ILE A 34 -11.94 7.48 -1.75
C ILE A 34 -10.84 8.37 -2.32
N ASP A 35 -10.75 9.61 -1.84
CA ASP A 35 -9.69 10.51 -2.26
C ASP A 35 -8.32 9.99 -1.83
N ALA A 36 -8.23 9.42 -0.63
CA ALA A 36 -6.99 8.83 -0.14
C ALA A 36 -6.55 7.65 -1.02
N ILE A 37 -7.49 6.80 -1.40
CA ILE A 37 -7.20 5.67 -2.28
C ILE A 37 -6.69 6.16 -3.63
N LYS A 38 -7.31 7.20 -4.19
CA LYS A 38 -6.87 7.78 -5.46
C LYS A 38 -5.44 8.31 -5.38
N GLU A 39 -5.09 8.98 -4.28
CA GLU A 39 -3.74 9.48 -4.09
C GLU A 39 -2.73 8.34 -4.01
N ILE A 40 -3.09 7.25 -3.31
CA ILE A 40 -2.20 6.10 -3.20
C ILE A 40 -1.96 5.46 -4.56
N TYR A 41 -3.01 5.26 -5.37
CA TYR A 41 -2.86 4.68 -6.70
C TYR A 41 -2.03 5.56 -7.63
N ALA A 42 -2.05 6.86 -7.43
CA ALA A 42 -1.26 7.79 -8.24
C ALA A 42 0.18 7.92 -7.75
N SER A 43 0.51 7.35 -6.59
CA SER A 43 1.82 7.51 -5.98
C SER A 43 2.85 6.54 -6.54
N ASP A 44 4.11 6.92 -6.39
CA ASP A 44 5.22 6.05 -6.77
C ASP A 44 5.28 4.80 -5.91
N ILE A 45 4.88 4.90 -4.64
CA ILE A 45 4.89 3.75 -3.73
C ILE A 45 3.98 2.62 -4.24
N TYR A 46 2.84 2.96 -4.87
CA TYR A 46 1.96 1.93 -5.40
C TYR A 46 2.62 1.16 -6.53
N ARG A 47 3.32 1.84 -7.44
CA ARG A 47 4.03 1.16 -8.52
C ARG A 47 5.12 0.24 -8.00
N ARG A 48 5.84 0.68 -6.97
CA ARG A 48 6.86 -0.14 -6.32
C ARG A 48 6.24 -1.31 -5.58
N LEU A 49 5.10 -1.08 -4.94
CA LEU A 49 4.40 -2.11 -4.18
C LEU A 49 3.87 -3.23 -5.09
N GLU A 50 3.44 -2.89 -6.31
CA GLU A 50 2.98 -3.87 -7.29
C GLU A 50 4.08 -4.80 -7.78
N ASN A 51 5.32 -4.40 -7.63
CA ASN A 51 6.46 -5.18 -8.11
C ASN A 51 7.02 -6.02 -6.96
N GLU A 52 6.89 -7.34 -7.08
CA GLU A 52 7.37 -8.26 -6.06
C GLU A 52 8.85 -8.09 -5.75
N GLU A 53 9.66 -7.74 -6.75
CA GLU A 53 11.10 -7.59 -6.58
C GLU A 53 11.51 -6.49 -5.61
N THR A 54 10.66 -5.45 -5.43
CA THR A 54 10.96 -4.37 -4.50
C THR A 54 10.85 -4.79 -3.04
N LYS A 55 10.15 -5.89 -2.77
CA LYS A 55 9.90 -6.40 -1.42
C LYS A 55 9.11 -5.44 -0.52
N LEU A 56 8.56 -4.37 -1.07
CA LEU A 56 7.76 -3.42 -0.28
C LEU A 56 6.50 -4.07 0.28
N TRP A 57 5.97 -5.06 -0.42
CA TRP A 57 4.75 -5.73 -0.03
C TRP A 57 4.83 -6.39 1.35
N HIS A 58 6.04 -6.66 1.86
CA HIS A 58 6.15 -7.32 3.16
C HIS A 58 6.28 -6.34 4.33
N LEU A 59 6.33 -5.04 4.04
CA LEU A 59 6.33 -4.03 5.10
C LEU A 59 4.95 -3.93 5.75
N GLY A 60 4.93 -3.62 7.04
CA GLY A 60 3.68 -3.35 7.73
C GLY A 60 3.07 -2.02 7.30
N PRO A 61 1.81 -1.76 7.70
CA PRO A 61 1.10 -0.55 7.25
C PRO A 61 1.77 0.74 7.69
N VAL A 62 2.34 0.80 8.88
CA VAL A 62 3.00 2.01 9.36
C VAL A 62 4.23 2.32 8.51
N ALA A 63 5.05 1.31 8.24
CA ALA A 63 6.26 1.50 7.43
C ALA A 63 5.90 1.91 5.99
N LEU A 64 4.86 1.30 5.42
CA LEU A 64 4.39 1.68 4.09
C LEU A 64 3.87 3.11 4.07
N TYR A 65 3.16 3.51 5.10
CA TYR A 65 2.63 4.87 5.18
C TYR A 65 3.77 5.88 5.28
N GLU A 66 4.81 5.58 6.04
CA GLU A 66 5.99 6.43 6.13
C GLU A 66 6.64 6.61 4.76
N GLU A 67 6.76 5.52 3.97
CA GLU A 67 7.27 5.60 2.61
C GLU A 67 6.39 6.48 1.72
N LEU A 68 5.09 6.38 1.88
CA LEU A 68 4.13 7.14 1.09
C LEU A 68 4.25 8.65 1.36
N THR A 69 4.49 9.03 2.60
CA THR A 69 4.48 10.44 3.01
C THR A 69 5.87 11.08 3.08
N GLU A 70 6.87 10.32 2.73
CA GLU A 70 8.25 10.79 2.74
C GLU A 70 8.56 11.84 1.68
#